data_3eaac8da65c291728f3f56e66b12021c
#
_entry.id   3eaac8da65c291728f3f56e66b12021c
#
_cell.length_a   1.000
_cell.length_b   1.000
_cell.length_c   1.000
_cell.angle_alpha   90.00
_cell.angle_beta   90.00
_cell.angle_gamma   90.00
#
_symmetry.space_group_name_H-M   'P 1'
#
loop_
_entity.id
_entity.type
_entity.pdbx_description
1 polymer ?
#
loop_
_entity_poly.entity_id
_entity_poly.type
_entity_poly.pdbx_seq_one_letter_code
_entity_poly.pdbx_strand_id
1 'polypeptide(L)'
;MTRAQSNVVGVAVLLGIAVISMAALTAAVGGLVQHNAASADAARVATALDDALEPVETTGQHSDTVRFTSGRLSTVDREIRILDGSGVRATVDVGGLSFEAGDRRVTYVGDAIVRRSGGSTWLHDGPPITAALDGD
;
A
#
# COMPACT_ATOMS: atom_id res chain seq x y z
N MET A 1 24.98 -53.28 -24.28
CA MET A 1 24.49 -52.78 -22.98
C MET A 1 24.35 -51.26 -22.88
N THR A 2 24.71 -50.50 -23.90
CA THR A 2 24.68 -49.02 -23.85
C THR A 2 23.32 -48.36 -24.08
N ARG A 3 22.33 -49.04 -24.65
CA ARG A 3 20.98 -48.46 -24.89
C ARG A 3 20.12 -48.32 -23.64
N ALA A 4 20.28 -49.18 -22.65
CA ALA A 4 19.51 -49.14 -21.42
C ALA A 4 19.99 -47.98 -20.50
N GLN A 5 21.26 -47.69 -20.47
CA GLN A 5 21.80 -46.56 -19.67
C GLN A 5 21.42 -45.20 -20.25
N SER A 6 21.31 -45.05 -21.58
CA SER A 6 20.90 -43.81 -22.22
C SER A 6 19.44 -43.43 -21.87
N ASN A 7 18.52 -44.40 -21.79
CA ASN A 7 17.15 -44.17 -21.41
C ASN A 7 17.00 -43.73 -19.95
N VAL A 8 17.74 -44.31 -19.03
CA VAL A 8 17.68 -43.95 -17.61
C VAL A 8 18.18 -42.53 -17.39
N VAL A 9 19.29 -42.16 -18.05
CA VAL A 9 19.82 -40.78 -17.97
C VAL A 9 18.83 -39.78 -18.59
N GLY A 10 18.20 -40.10 -19.70
CA GLY A 10 17.20 -39.25 -20.33
C GLY A 10 15.99 -39.00 -19.44
N VAL A 11 15.46 -40.06 -18.80
CA VAL A 11 14.33 -39.93 -17.86
C VAL A 11 14.73 -39.11 -16.62
N ALA A 12 15.92 -39.31 -16.07
CA ALA A 12 16.39 -38.54 -14.92
C ALA A 12 16.55 -37.06 -15.23
N VAL A 13 17.06 -36.72 -16.42
CA VAL A 13 17.16 -35.30 -16.86
C VAL A 13 15.79 -34.68 -17.06
N LEU A 14 14.86 -35.38 -17.72
CA LEU A 14 13.48 -34.88 -17.90
C LEU A 14 12.77 -34.67 -16.57
N LEU A 15 12.95 -35.57 -15.61
CA LEU A 15 12.37 -35.44 -14.27
C LEU A 15 12.98 -34.24 -13.54
N GLY A 16 14.30 -34.04 -13.65
CA GLY A 16 14.97 -32.87 -13.05
C GLY A 16 14.46 -31.54 -13.63
N ILE A 17 14.28 -31.46 -14.95
CA ILE A 17 13.73 -30.29 -15.62
C ILE A 17 12.28 -30.04 -15.15
N ALA A 18 11.46 -31.09 -15.06
CA ALA A 18 10.06 -30.95 -14.59
C ALA A 18 9.98 -30.42 -13.17
N VAL A 19 10.82 -30.91 -12.25
CA VAL A 19 10.86 -30.44 -10.85
C VAL A 19 11.29 -28.99 -10.77
N ILE A 20 12.34 -28.59 -11.51
CA ILE A 20 12.82 -27.19 -11.53
C ILE A 20 11.73 -26.26 -12.10
N SER A 21 11.06 -26.67 -13.18
CA SER A 21 9.99 -25.90 -13.81
C SER A 21 8.80 -25.71 -12.85
N MET A 22 8.43 -26.75 -12.12
CA MET A 22 7.36 -26.70 -11.13
C MET A 22 7.71 -25.79 -9.96
N ALA A 23 8.94 -25.82 -9.47
CA ALA A 23 9.42 -24.95 -8.41
C ALA A 23 9.42 -23.47 -8.85
N ALA A 24 9.88 -23.18 -10.06
CA ALA A 24 9.87 -21.84 -10.62
C ALA A 24 8.45 -21.29 -10.80
N LEU A 25 7.51 -22.12 -11.27
CA LEU A 25 6.10 -21.74 -11.41
C LEU A 25 5.46 -21.44 -10.04
N THR A 26 5.73 -22.27 -9.04
CA THR A 26 5.20 -22.07 -7.69
C THR A 26 5.69 -20.75 -7.09
N ALA A 27 6.98 -20.43 -7.26
CA ALA A 27 7.55 -19.16 -6.80
C ALA A 27 6.92 -17.95 -7.52
N ALA A 28 6.71 -18.03 -8.83
CA ALA A 28 6.09 -16.98 -9.62
C ALA A 28 4.63 -16.72 -9.20
N VAL A 29 3.85 -17.78 -9.01
CA VAL A 29 2.44 -17.67 -8.54
C VAL A 29 2.39 -17.09 -7.14
N GLY A 30 3.26 -17.51 -6.23
CA GLY A 30 3.34 -16.96 -4.87
C GLY A 30 3.60 -15.46 -4.86
N GLY A 31 4.51 -14.97 -5.69
CA GLY A 31 4.79 -13.54 -5.85
C GLY A 31 3.58 -12.74 -6.36
N LEU A 32 2.86 -13.27 -7.34
CA LEU A 32 1.66 -12.62 -7.87
C LEU A 32 0.53 -12.54 -6.83
N VAL A 33 0.33 -13.61 -6.06
CA VAL A 33 -0.69 -13.63 -5.00
C VAL A 33 -0.38 -12.60 -3.92
N GLN A 34 0.86 -12.50 -3.47
CA GLN A 34 1.27 -11.51 -2.49
C GLN A 34 1.12 -10.07 -3.00
N HIS A 35 1.49 -9.82 -4.25
CA HIS A 35 1.34 -8.50 -4.86
C HIS A 35 -0.14 -8.07 -4.98
N ASN A 36 -1.00 -8.99 -5.39
CA ASN A 36 -2.45 -8.74 -5.46
C ASN A 36 -3.06 -8.52 -4.07
N ALA A 37 -2.67 -9.30 -3.06
CA ALA A 37 -3.13 -9.13 -1.70
C ALA A 37 -2.73 -7.75 -1.14
N ALA A 38 -1.46 -7.34 -1.30
CA ALA A 38 -0.99 -6.02 -0.89
C ALA A 38 -1.74 -4.88 -1.58
N SER A 39 -2.07 -5.04 -2.87
CA SER A 39 -2.86 -4.07 -3.64
C SER A 39 -4.29 -3.95 -3.11
N ALA A 40 -4.94 -5.08 -2.85
CA ALA A 40 -6.29 -5.12 -2.32
C ALA A 40 -6.36 -4.55 -0.89
N ASP A 41 -5.39 -4.89 -0.04
CA ASP A 41 -5.30 -4.36 1.31
C ASP A 41 -5.06 -2.84 1.31
N ALA A 42 -4.16 -2.33 0.48
CA ALA A 42 -3.92 -0.90 0.36
C ALA A 42 -5.16 -0.13 -0.13
N ALA A 43 -5.94 -0.70 -1.06
CA ALA A 43 -7.20 -0.10 -1.50
C ALA A 43 -8.24 -0.09 -0.39
N ARG A 44 -8.41 -1.23 0.31
CA ARG A 44 -9.36 -1.37 1.42
C ARG A 44 -9.02 -0.46 2.59
N VAL A 45 -7.74 -0.36 2.94
CA VAL A 45 -7.29 0.52 4.02
C VAL A 45 -7.51 1.99 3.65
N ALA A 46 -7.26 2.40 2.41
CA ALA A 46 -7.52 3.77 1.98
C ALA A 46 -9.00 4.13 2.13
N THR A 47 -9.92 3.28 1.65
CA THR A 47 -11.37 3.49 1.81
C THR A 47 -11.80 3.45 3.27
N ALA A 48 -11.26 2.53 4.08
CA ALA A 48 -11.60 2.44 5.48
C ALA A 48 -11.09 3.65 6.30
N LEU A 49 -9.97 4.24 5.91
CA LEU A 49 -9.48 5.49 6.52
C LEU A 49 -10.34 6.68 6.10
N ASP A 50 -10.79 6.72 4.86
CA ASP A 50 -11.70 7.73 4.34
C ASP A 50 -13.03 7.71 5.12
N ASP A 51 -13.67 6.54 5.20
CA ASP A 51 -14.93 6.34 5.95
C ASP A 51 -14.79 6.64 7.46
N ALA A 52 -13.68 6.20 8.07
CA ALA A 52 -13.44 6.33 9.52
C ALA A 52 -13.09 7.76 9.95
N LEU A 53 -12.56 8.55 9.05
CA LEU A 53 -12.01 9.86 9.31
C LEU A 53 -12.83 10.97 8.62
N GLU A 54 -14.02 10.63 8.10
CA GLU A 54 -14.98 11.64 7.69
C GLU A 54 -15.25 12.64 8.84
N PRO A 55 -15.31 13.94 8.57
CA PRO A 55 -15.52 14.96 9.59
C PRO A 55 -16.78 14.67 10.40
N VAL A 56 -16.61 14.37 11.67
CA VAL A 56 -17.73 14.15 12.58
C VAL A 56 -18.11 15.51 13.17
N GLU A 57 -19.34 15.95 12.99
CA GLU A 57 -19.85 17.23 13.52
C GLU A 57 -19.86 17.31 15.06
N THR A 58 -19.65 16.18 15.74
CA THR A 58 -19.66 16.09 17.20
C THR A 58 -18.26 15.94 17.78
N THR A 59 -17.90 16.81 18.71
CA THR A 59 -16.68 16.67 19.52
C THR A 59 -16.77 15.44 20.41
N GLY A 60 -15.80 14.54 20.29
CA GLY A 60 -15.73 13.30 21.08
C GLY A 60 -14.61 12.39 20.62
N GLN A 61 -14.42 11.28 21.34
CA GLN A 61 -13.55 10.21 20.87
C GLN A 61 -14.31 9.39 19.82
N HIS A 62 -13.76 9.30 18.63
CA HIS A 62 -14.22 8.41 17.58
C HIS A 62 -13.27 7.21 17.47
N SER A 63 -13.82 6.02 17.24
CA SER A 63 -13.03 4.79 17.13
C SER A 63 -13.64 3.94 16.03
N ASP A 64 -12.82 3.54 15.09
CA ASP A 64 -13.21 2.64 14.02
C ASP A 64 -12.17 1.52 13.82
N THR A 65 -12.52 0.51 13.02
CA THR A 65 -11.70 -0.68 12.82
C THR A 65 -11.32 -0.86 11.36
N VAL A 66 -10.04 -0.69 11.09
CA VAL A 66 -9.45 -0.95 9.76
C VAL A 66 -8.95 -2.39 9.68
N ARG A 67 -9.45 -3.16 8.72
CA ARG A 67 -9.09 -4.58 8.52
C ARG A 67 -8.24 -4.76 7.28
N PHE A 68 -7.14 -5.51 7.42
CA PHE A 68 -6.25 -5.89 6.33
C PHE A 68 -5.69 -7.30 6.59
N THR A 69 -5.26 -7.99 5.52
CA THR A 69 -4.74 -9.36 5.58
C THR A 69 -3.25 -9.39 5.87
N SER A 70 -2.51 -8.46 5.27
CA SER A 70 -1.07 -8.34 5.44
C SER A 70 -0.65 -6.86 5.44
N GLY A 71 0.44 -6.54 6.12
CA GLY A 71 0.95 -5.19 6.21
C GLY A 71 1.04 -4.70 7.66
N ARG A 72 1.34 -3.42 7.79
CA ARG A 72 1.49 -2.75 9.09
C ARG A 72 0.84 -1.38 9.05
N LEU A 73 0.03 -1.10 10.05
CA LEU A 73 -0.48 0.25 10.32
C LEU A 73 0.32 0.83 11.49
N SER A 74 0.81 2.04 11.34
CA SER A 74 1.58 2.77 12.36
C SER A 74 1.18 4.23 12.41
N THR A 75 1.33 4.84 13.57
CA THR A 75 1.25 6.30 13.71
C THR A 75 2.54 6.94 13.22
N VAL A 76 2.43 8.13 12.64
CA VAL A 76 3.55 8.94 12.19
C VAL A 76 3.37 10.38 12.63
N ASP A 77 4.45 10.99 13.08
CA ASP A 77 4.45 12.42 13.39
C ASP A 77 4.76 13.20 12.11
N ARG A 78 3.98 14.23 11.85
CA ARG A 78 4.07 15.10 10.69
C ARG A 78 3.90 16.55 11.10
N GLU A 79 4.31 17.43 10.22
CA GLU A 79 4.28 18.86 10.39
C GLU A 79 3.52 19.48 9.22
N ILE A 80 2.47 20.24 9.53
CA ILE A 80 1.75 21.04 8.53
C ILE A 80 2.29 22.46 8.62
N ARG A 81 2.79 22.98 7.51
CA ARG A 81 3.27 24.35 7.39
C ARG A 81 2.29 25.19 6.59
N ILE A 82 1.80 26.24 7.21
CA ILE A 82 0.93 27.22 6.56
C ILE A 82 1.86 28.29 5.96
N LEU A 83 1.76 28.47 4.65
CA LEU A 83 2.57 29.43 3.90
C LEU A 83 1.67 30.54 3.35
N ASP A 84 2.21 31.77 3.32
CA ASP A 84 1.64 32.88 2.55
C ASP A 84 2.69 33.45 1.59
N GLY A 85 2.36 34.51 0.87
CA GLY A 85 3.29 35.14 -0.07
C GLY A 85 4.59 35.68 0.56
N SER A 86 4.71 35.71 1.88
CA SER A 86 5.91 36.15 2.63
C SER A 86 6.70 35.01 3.27
N GLY A 87 6.20 33.74 3.17
CA GLY A 87 6.85 32.55 3.70
C GLY A 87 5.99 31.75 4.67
N VAL A 88 6.64 30.97 5.56
CA VAL A 88 5.93 30.15 6.56
C VAL A 88 5.35 31.02 7.65
N ARG A 89 4.04 30.99 7.81
CA ARG A 89 3.28 31.73 8.83
C ARG A 89 3.10 30.97 10.12
N ALA A 90 2.85 29.67 9.99
CA ALA A 90 2.65 28.81 11.13
C ALA A 90 3.09 27.38 10.79
N THR A 91 3.49 26.67 11.82
CA THR A 91 3.83 25.27 11.79
C THR A 91 3.05 24.58 12.89
N VAL A 92 2.38 23.48 12.55
CA VAL A 92 1.57 22.70 13.48
C VAL A 92 2.00 21.25 13.40
N ASP A 93 2.36 20.67 14.53
CA ASP A 93 2.64 19.25 14.65
C ASP A 93 1.31 18.48 14.61
N VAL A 94 1.23 17.50 13.72
CA VAL A 94 0.04 16.68 13.53
C VAL A 94 0.40 15.20 13.53
N GLY A 95 -0.47 14.41 14.13
CA GLY A 95 -0.42 12.96 13.99
C GLY A 95 -0.93 12.52 12.63
N GLY A 96 -0.42 11.40 12.15
CA GLY A 96 -0.91 10.74 10.96
C GLY A 96 -0.88 9.24 11.10
N LEU A 97 -1.45 8.54 10.12
CA LEU A 97 -1.43 7.09 10.03
C LEU A 97 -0.71 6.68 8.76
N SER A 98 0.12 5.65 8.83
CA SER A 98 0.79 5.06 7.68
C SER A 98 0.57 3.56 7.65
N PHE A 99 -0.05 3.09 6.60
CA PHE A 99 -0.17 1.67 6.28
C PHE A 99 0.85 1.28 5.22
N GLU A 100 1.54 0.17 5.43
CA GLU A 100 2.54 -0.37 4.50
C GLU A 100 2.31 -1.86 4.25
N ALA A 101 2.28 -2.25 2.97
CA ALA A 101 2.18 -3.63 2.52
C ALA A 101 3.00 -3.83 1.24
N GLY A 102 4.14 -4.51 1.33
CA GLY A 102 5.07 -4.67 0.23
C GLY A 102 5.60 -3.31 -0.27
N ASP A 103 5.39 -3.01 -1.55
CA ASP A 103 5.75 -1.75 -2.20
C ASP A 103 4.65 -0.68 -2.13
N ARG A 104 3.59 -0.97 -1.38
CA ARG A 104 2.40 -0.12 -1.25
C ARG A 104 2.40 0.62 0.08
N ARG A 105 2.06 1.91 0.01
CA ARG A 105 1.88 2.74 1.20
C ARG A 105 0.61 3.58 1.06
N VAL A 106 -0.14 3.67 2.15
CA VAL A 106 -1.26 4.60 2.31
C VAL A 106 -0.95 5.46 3.52
N THR A 107 -0.97 6.77 3.36
CA THR A 107 -0.68 7.71 4.44
C THR A 107 -1.85 8.67 4.57
N TYR A 108 -2.36 8.80 5.79
CA TYR A 108 -3.34 9.81 6.19
C TYR A 108 -2.67 10.88 7.04
N VAL A 109 -2.86 12.13 6.68
CA VAL A 109 -2.39 13.30 7.44
C VAL A 109 -3.31 14.48 7.17
N GLY A 110 -3.93 15.06 8.20
CA GLY A 110 -4.75 16.27 8.10
C GLY A 110 -5.86 16.19 7.06
N ASP A 111 -6.64 15.12 7.11
CA ASP A 111 -7.73 14.77 6.18
C ASP A 111 -7.28 14.52 4.72
N ALA A 112 -6.00 14.41 4.47
CA ALA A 112 -5.48 14.00 3.17
C ALA A 112 -5.08 12.52 3.19
N ILE A 113 -5.53 11.76 2.19
CA ILE A 113 -5.12 10.38 1.97
C ILE A 113 -4.24 10.30 0.73
N VAL A 114 -2.98 9.95 0.95
CA VAL A 114 -1.99 9.80 -0.11
C VAL A 114 -1.66 8.33 -0.28
N ARG A 115 -1.73 7.85 -1.51
CA ARG A 115 -1.34 6.47 -1.87
C ARG A 115 -0.05 6.46 -2.66
N ARG A 116 0.79 5.49 -2.36
CA ARG A 116 2.02 5.21 -3.10
C ARG A 116 2.06 3.75 -3.54
N SER A 117 2.47 3.50 -4.78
CA SER A 117 2.70 2.17 -5.32
C SER A 117 3.94 2.19 -6.21
N GLY A 118 4.95 1.41 -5.86
CA GLY A 118 6.23 1.45 -6.54
C GLY A 118 6.82 2.86 -6.52
N GLY A 119 7.05 3.43 -7.70
CA GLY A 119 7.57 4.80 -7.86
C GLY A 119 6.50 5.90 -7.99
N SER A 120 5.21 5.55 -8.06
CA SER A 120 4.12 6.49 -8.28
C SER A 120 3.42 6.86 -6.97
N THR A 121 3.11 8.16 -6.83
CA THR A 121 2.37 8.70 -5.68
C THR A 121 1.19 9.51 -6.20
N TRP A 122 0.01 9.34 -5.62
CA TRP A 122 -1.18 10.11 -5.97
C TRP A 122 -2.03 10.42 -4.73
N LEU A 123 -2.75 11.53 -4.82
CA LEU A 123 -3.74 11.90 -3.82
C LEU A 123 -4.99 11.04 -4.04
N HIS A 124 -5.44 10.36 -2.99
CA HIS A 124 -6.66 9.55 -3.02
C HIS A 124 -7.84 10.40 -2.61
N ASP A 125 -7.69 11.13 -1.52
CA ASP A 125 -8.62 12.15 -1.06
C ASP A 125 -7.88 13.38 -0.59
N GLY A 126 -8.45 14.57 -0.84
CA GLY A 126 -7.87 15.86 -0.51
C GLY A 126 -8.41 16.42 0.79
N PRO A 127 -7.62 17.24 1.52
CA PRO A 127 -8.12 17.86 2.73
C PRO A 127 -9.28 18.83 2.41
N PRO A 128 -10.33 18.86 3.26
CA PRO A 128 -11.53 19.70 3.02
C PRO A 128 -11.24 21.22 3.07
N ILE A 129 -10.04 21.59 3.49
CA ILE A 129 -9.57 22.98 3.54
C ILE A 129 -9.08 23.53 2.20
N THR A 130 -8.94 22.69 1.17
CA THR A 130 -8.60 23.14 -0.19
C THR A 130 -9.84 23.59 -0.94
N ALA A 131 -10.38 24.76 -0.58
CA ALA A 131 -11.35 25.43 -1.44
C ALA A 131 -10.61 25.93 -2.68
N ALA A 132 -11.07 25.54 -3.87
CA ALA A 132 -10.70 26.26 -5.09
C ALA A 132 -11.23 27.68 -4.95
N LEU A 133 -10.33 28.65 -4.84
CA LEU A 133 -10.70 30.03 -5.07
C LEU A 133 -10.95 30.14 -6.59
N ASP A 134 -12.22 30.09 -6.98
CA ASP A 134 -12.63 30.54 -8.31
C ASP A 134 -12.21 32.02 -8.39
N GLY A 135 -11.09 32.24 -9.06
CA GLY A 135 -10.64 33.58 -9.38
C GLY A 135 -11.60 34.19 -10.38
N ASP A 136 -12.22 35.31 -10.01
CA ASP A 136 -12.82 36.29 -10.92
C ASP A 136 -11.77 36.83 -11.90
#